data_c86ccaa292479c512fbc15eea106a977
#
_entry.id   c86ccaa292479c512fbc15eea106a977
#
_cell.length_a   1.000
_cell.length_b   1.000
_cell.length_c   1.000
_cell.angle_alpha   90.00
_cell.angle_beta   90.00
_cell.angle_gamma   90.00
#
_symmetry.space_group_name_H-M   'P 1'
#
loop_
_entity.id
_entity.type
_entity.pdbx_description
1 polymer ?
#
loop_
_entity_poly.entity_id
_entity_poly.type
_entity_poly.pdbx_seq_one_letter_code
_entity_poly.pdbx_strand_id
1 'polypeptide(L)'
;MKKKLILFVLAITLLIWYQLTKVEDKFELPIFTPADLRPTLVHPSLIGKTTHEIPNFSFTNQFGDEVSNKDVENKLYVANFFFTSCPSICIDLTNNLKIIQNAFDDEIIILSHSVDPDIDTVERLIKYQEINEIDGSNWFLLRGDIDEIIKMAQLGYFAIASVDNHVENSLIHTENIVLVDNQQRIRGVYNGTSELEMSYLIDDINRLLN
;
A
#
# COMPACT_ATOMS: atom_id res chain seq x y z
N MET A 1 -22.45 3.81 57.92
CA MET A 1 -22.26 4.88 56.94
C MET A 1 -20.80 4.94 56.45
N LYS A 2 -19.76 4.98 57.29
CA LYS A 2 -18.34 5.10 56.88
C LYS A 2 -17.86 4.04 55.88
N LYS A 3 -18.22 2.73 56.06
CA LYS A 3 -17.80 1.66 55.15
C LYS A 3 -18.39 1.81 53.73
N LYS A 4 -19.62 2.27 53.58
CA LYS A 4 -20.25 2.51 52.27
C LYS A 4 -19.60 3.69 51.55
N LEU A 5 -19.18 4.73 52.27
CA LEU A 5 -18.48 5.87 51.72
C LEU A 5 -17.08 5.47 51.21
N ILE A 6 -16.34 4.65 51.97
CA ILE A 6 -15.02 4.18 51.56
C ILE A 6 -15.10 3.32 50.29
N LEU A 7 -16.07 2.42 50.17
CA LEU A 7 -16.29 1.61 48.98
C LEU A 7 -16.66 2.46 47.77
N PHE A 8 -17.45 3.51 47.96
CA PHE A 8 -17.82 4.44 46.88
C PHE A 8 -16.61 5.24 46.38
N VAL A 9 -15.76 5.74 47.28
CA VAL A 9 -14.52 6.45 46.90
C VAL A 9 -13.56 5.53 46.16
N LEU A 10 -13.37 4.27 46.62
CA LEU A 10 -12.55 3.26 45.96
C LEU A 10 -13.07 2.94 44.51
N ALA A 11 -14.40 2.84 44.37
CA ALA A 11 -14.98 2.58 43.07
C ALA A 11 -14.73 3.76 42.09
N ILE A 12 -14.87 5.01 42.58
CA ILE A 12 -14.58 6.21 41.78
C ILE A 12 -13.10 6.29 41.41
N THR A 13 -12.18 6.04 42.35
CA THR A 13 -10.74 6.07 42.05
C THR A 13 -10.34 4.98 41.05
N LEU A 14 -10.92 3.78 41.15
CA LEU A 14 -10.72 2.73 40.17
C LEU A 14 -11.27 3.10 38.80
N LEU A 15 -12.43 3.75 38.74
CA LEU A 15 -13.04 4.21 37.48
C LEU A 15 -12.20 5.33 36.83
N ILE A 16 -11.72 6.29 37.63
CA ILE A 16 -10.82 7.36 37.16
C ILE A 16 -9.49 6.75 36.69
N TRP A 17 -8.91 5.83 37.46
CA TRP A 17 -7.69 5.13 37.08
C TRP A 17 -7.87 4.36 35.77
N TYR A 18 -8.96 3.63 35.60
CA TYR A 18 -9.31 2.93 34.36
C TYR A 18 -9.48 3.90 33.18
N GLN A 19 -10.11 5.05 33.37
CA GLN A 19 -10.25 6.08 32.33
C GLN A 19 -8.90 6.74 31.99
N LEU A 20 -8.03 6.95 32.98
CA LEU A 20 -6.69 7.52 32.78
C LEU A 20 -5.72 6.51 32.14
N THR A 21 -5.90 5.22 32.37
CA THR A 21 -5.10 4.18 31.72
C THR A 21 -5.60 3.85 30.30
N LYS A 22 -6.80 4.28 29.93
CA LYS A 22 -7.28 4.33 28.55
C LYS A 22 -6.75 5.58 27.80
N VAL A 23 -5.51 5.95 28.01
CA VAL A 23 -4.80 6.77 27.04
C VAL A 23 -4.57 5.83 25.85
N GLU A 24 -5.52 5.81 24.93
CA GLU A 24 -5.24 5.30 23.59
C GLU A 24 -4.06 6.14 23.10
N ASP A 25 -2.91 5.52 22.99
CA ASP A 25 -1.79 6.07 22.26
C ASP A 25 -2.30 6.23 20.82
N LYS A 26 -2.84 7.41 20.51
CA LYS A 26 -3.16 7.78 19.14
C LYS A 26 -1.85 7.99 18.40
N PHE A 27 -1.16 6.87 18.21
CA PHE A 27 -0.03 6.86 17.29
C PHE A 27 -0.60 7.07 15.89
N GLU A 28 -0.55 8.32 15.44
CA GLU A 28 -0.90 8.63 14.06
C GLU A 28 0.25 8.17 13.17
N LEU A 29 -0.09 7.34 12.19
CA LEU A 29 0.90 6.93 11.18
C LEU A 29 1.49 8.16 10.49
N PRO A 30 2.79 8.17 10.20
CA PRO A 30 3.40 9.26 9.48
C PRO A 30 2.79 9.45 8.09
N ILE A 31 2.88 10.66 7.58
CA ILE A 31 2.63 10.96 6.16
C ILE A 31 4.00 11.11 5.52
N PHE A 32 4.30 10.23 4.58
CA PHE A 32 5.58 10.27 3.88
C PHE A 32 5.55 11.30 2.75
N THR A 33 6.57 12.15 2.73
CA THR A 33 6.80 13.16 1.70
C THR A 33 8.18 12.99 1.07
N PRO A 34 8.46 13.58 -0.09
CA PRO A 34 9.80 13.53 -0.68
C PRO A 34 10.91 14.04 0.24
N ALA A 35 10.59 14.99 1.16
CA ALA A 35 11.55 15.54 2.12
C ALA A 35 11.97 14.54 3.20
N ASP A 36 11.19 13.50 3.46
CA ASP A 36 11.47 12.46 4.46
C ASP A 36 12.42 11.39 3.91
N LEU A 37 12.63 11.37 2.60
CA LEU A 37 13.43 10.38 1.90
C LEU A 37 14.84 10.92 1.58
N ARG A 38 15.81 10.02 1.44
CA ARG A 38 17.13 10.41 0.95
C ARG A 38 17.01 10.97 -0.48
N PRO A 39 17.66 12.11 -0.80
CA PRO A 39 17.58 12.70 -2.15
C PRO A 39 17.95 11.74 -3.29
N THR A 40 18.78 10.74 -3.02
CA THR A 40 19.17 9.69 -3.97
C THR A 40 18.06 8.66 -4.25
N LEU A 41 17.02 8.64 -3.41
CA LEU A 41 15.86 7.75 -3.54
C LEU A 41 14.61 8.47 -4.07
N VAL A 42 14.76 9.73 -4.46
CA VAL A 42 13.64 10.57 -4.92
C VAL A 42 13.95 11.09 -6.31
N HIS A 43 12.93 11.09 -7.16
CA HIS A 43 13.08 11.70 -8.49
C HIS A 43 13.50 13.18 -8.35
N PRO A 44 14.45 13.68 -9.16
CA PRO A 44 15.00 15.04 -9.01
C PRO A 44 13.96 16.17 -8.91
N SER A 45 12.82 16.04 -9.62
CA SER A 45 11.73 17.03 -9.60
C SER A 45 10.97 17.12 -8.28
N LEU A 46 11.14 16.13 -7.39
CA LEU A 46 10.45 16.05 -6.11
C LEU A 46 11.36 16.41 -4.91
N ILE A 47 12.67 16.54 -5.12
CA ILE A 47 13.62 16.83 -4.04
C ILE A 47 13.20 18.09 -3.28
N GLY A 48 13.09 17.96 -1.96
CA GLY A 48 12.75 19.06 -1.05
C GLY A 48 11.25 19.41 -0.97
N LYS A 49 10.39 18.72 -1.69
CA LYS A 49 8.93 18.89 -1.51
C LYS A 49 8.49 18.30 -0.17
N THR A 50 7.74 19.08 0.59
CA THR A 50 7.20 18.73 1.92
C THR A 50 5.74 18.29 1.89
N THR A 51 5.14 18.25 0.70
CA THR A 51 3.79 17.72 0.47
C THR A 51 3.85 16.74 -0.69
N HIS A 52 3.03 15.71 -0.63
CA HIS A 52 2.90 14.73 -1.68
C HIS A 52 1.51 14.12 -1.68
N GLU A 53 0.98 13.95 -2.87
CA GLU A 53 -0.25 13.20 -3.14
C GLU A 53 -0.01 12.35 -4.38
N ILE A 54 -0.65 11.19 -4.45
CA ILE A 54 -0.54 10.31 -5.61
C ILE A 54 -1.07 11.04 -6.85
N PRO A 55 -0.29 11.12 -7.94
CA PRO A 55 -0.72 11.75 -9.18
C PRO A 55 -1.95 11.07 -9.78
N ASN A 56 -2.66 11.79 -10.65
CA ASN A 56 -3.73 11.18 -11.43
C ASN A 56 -3.17 10.09 -12.35
N PHE A 57 -3.90 8.99 -12.42
CA PHE A 57 -3.58 7.84 -13.27
C PHE A 57 -4.83 7.27 -13.94
N SER A 58 -4.61 6.54 -15.02
CA SER A 58 -5.61 5.71 -15.69
C SER A 58 -4.88 4.53 -16.33
N PHE A 59 -5.22 3.32 -15.87
CA PHE A 59 -4.65 2.07 -16.35
C PHE A 59 -5.76 1.06 -16.66
N THR A 60 -5.43 0.02 -17.42
CA THR A 60 -6.38 -1.06 -17.75
C THR A 60 -6.17 -2.22 -16.79
N ASN A 61 -7.25 -2.75 -16.22
CA ASN A 61 -7.19 -3.92 -15.33
C ASN A 61 -7.22 -5.24 -16.13
N GLN A 62 -7.16 -6.37 -15.41
CA GLN A 62 -7.23 -7.72 -15.98
C GLN A 62 -8.56 -8.05 -16.67
N PHE A 63 -9.60 -7.28 -16.46
CA PHE A 63 -10.89 -7.45 -17.12
C PHE A 63 -11.04 -6.59 -18.37
N GLY A 64 -10.06 -5.72 -18.66
CA GLY A 64 -10.09 -4.76 -19.75
C GLY A 64 -10.78 -3.44 -19.39
N ASP A 65 -11.16 -3.25 -18.14
CA ASP A 65 -11.79 -2.02 -17.66
C ASP A 65 -10.74 -0.98 -17.27
N GLU A 66 -11.10 0.30 -17.39
CA GLU A 66 -10.27 1.41 -16.93
C GLU A 66 -10.36 1.53 -15.40
N VAL A 67 -9.21 1.63 -14.74
CA VAL A 67 -9.05 1.92 -13.31
C VAL A 67 -8.27 3.22 -13.16
N SER A 68 -8.79 4.13 -12.36
CA SER A 68 -8.27 5.50 -12.18
C SER A 68 -8.33 5.94 -10.70
N ASN A 69 -7.89 7.16 -10.40
CA ASN A 69 -8.05 7.73 -9.06
C ASN A 69 -9.49 7.70 -8.53
N LYS A 70 -10.50 7.71 -9.42
CA LYS A 70 -11.92 7.66 -9.00
C LYS A 70 -12.28 6.34 -8.33
N ASP A 71 -11.64 5.27 -8.74
CA ASP A 71 -11.92 3.91 -8.23
C ASP A 71 -11.34 3.70 -6.83
N VAL A 72 -10.33 4.51 -6.46
CA VAL A 72 -9.67 4.52 -5.15
C VAL A 72 -9.97 5.78 -4.33
N GLU A 73 -10.89 6.63 -4.81
CA GLU A 73 -11.28 7.85 -4.10
C GLU A 73 -11.92 7.52 -2.76
N ASN A 74 -11.45 8.17 -1.69
CA ASN A 74 -11.90 7.92 -0.30
C ASN A 74 -11.69 6.49 0.19
N LYS A 75 -10.82 5.71 -0.46
CA LYS A 75 -10.50 4.35 -0.06
C LYS A 75 -9.04 4.22 0.38
N LEU A 76 -8.82 3.26 1.26
CA LEU A 76 -7.50 2.79 1.63
C LEU A 76 -7.04 1.78 0.58
N TYR A 77 -5.79 1.86 0.16
CA TYR A 77 -5.26 0.87 -0.78
C TYR A 77 -3.77 0.62 -0.58
N VAL A 78 -3.32 -0.52 -1.08
CA VAL A 78 -1.91 -0.82 -1.24
C VAL A 78 -1.54 -0.89 -2.71
N ALA A 79 -0.33 -0.46 -3.05
CA ALA A 79 0.19 -0.52 -4.41
C ALA A 79 1.53 -1.24 -4.44
N ASN A 80 1.74 -2.03 -5.49
CA ASN A 80 3.02 -2.70 -5.78
C ASN A 80 3.27 -2.79 -7.28
N PHE A 81 4.48 -3.23 -7.64
CA PHE A 81 4.90 -3.44 -9.02
C PHE A 81 5.29 -4.90 -9.20
N PHE A 82 4.86 -5.48 -10.33
CA PHE A 82 5.09 -6.90 -10.63
C PHE A 82 5.17 -7.15 -12.14
N PHE A 83 5.44 -8.38 -12.55
CA PHE A 83 5.21 -8.87 -13.91
C PHE A 83 4.94 -10.38 -13.88
N THR A 84 4.12 -10.85 -14.80
CA THR A 84 3.60 -12.24 -14.74
C THR A 84 4.64 -13.30 -15.02
N SER A 85 5.76 -12.97 -15.66
CA SER A 85 6.85 -13.89 -16.00
C SER A 85 7.97 -13.94 -14.93
N CYS A 86 7.80 -13.26 -13.78
CA CYS A 86 8.77 -13.27 -12.70
C CYS A 86 8.86 -14.66 -12.04
N PRO A 87 10.07 -15.27 -11.97
CA PRO A 87 10.17 -16.66 -11.51
C PRO A 87 10.32 -16.82 -9.99
N SER A 88 10.42 -15.76 -9.22
CA SER A 88 10.77 -15.84 -7.80
C SER A 88 10.03 -14.82 -6.92
N ILE A 89 10.52 -13.60 -6.80
CA ILE A 89 10.09 -12.59 -5.83
C ILE A 89 8.60 -12.23 -5.96
N CYS A 90 8.05 -12.19 -7.18
CA CYS A 90 6.63 -11.88 -7.39
C CYS A 90 5.71 -12.97 -6.85
N ILE A 91 6.17 -14.22 -6.72
CA ILE A 91 5.39 -15.31 -6.14
C ILE A 91 5.19 -15.04 -4.64
N ASP A 92 6.28 -14.73 -3.92
CA ASP A 92 6.21 -14.42 -2.49
C ASP A 92 5.38 -13.15 -2.24
N LEU A 93 5.60 -12.12 -3.07
CA LEU A 93 4.84 -10.88 -3.01
C LEU A 93 3.33 -11.11 -3.20
N THR A 94 2.96 -11.92 -4.21
CA THR A 94 1.56 -12.26 -4.47
C THR A 94 0.95 -13.07 -3.33
N ASN A 95 1.67 -14.05 -2.79
CA ASN A 95 1.21 -14.84 -1.64
C ASN A 95 0.98 -13.95 -0.40
N ASN A 96 1.86 -13.00 -0.14
CA ASN A 96 1.75 -12.08 0.97
C ASN A 96 0.59 -11.08 0.76
N LEU A 97 0.39 -10.58 -0.46
CA LEU A 97 -0.77 -9.73 -0.78
C LEU A 97 -2.11 -10.47 -0.65
N LYS A 98 -2.15 -11.79 -0.91
CA LYS A 98 -3.34 -12.62 -0.62
C LYS A 98 -3.67 -12.64 0.87
N ILE A 99 -2.67 -12.58 1.75
CA ILE A 99 -2.91 -12.47 3.20
C ILE A 99 -3.62 -11.16 3.51
N ILE A 100 -3.17 -10.04 2.90
CA ILE A 100 -3.83 -8.74 3.05
C ILE A 100 -5.25 -8.79 2.50
N GLN A 101 -5.45 -9.31 1.30
CA GLN A 101 -6.77 -9.44 0.68
C GLN A 101 -7.74 -10.22 1.59
N ASN A 102 -7.32 -11.37 2.09
CA ASN A 102 -8.14 -12.21 2.96
C ASN A 102 -8.40 -11.62 4.35
N ALA A 103 -7.51 -10.74 4.84
CA ALA A 103 -7.65 -10.12 6.16
C ALA A 103 -8.62 -8.94 6.17
N PHE A 104 -8.76 -8.23 5.04
CA PHE A 104 -9.47 -6.95 4.97
C PHE A 104 -10.63 -6.94 3.96
N ASP A 105 -10.74 -7.98 3.12
CA ASP A 105 -11.79 -8.12 2.13
C ASP A 105 -12.01 -6.82 1.31
N ASP A 106 -13.21 -6.28 1.25
CA ASP A 106 -13.56 -5.06 0.50
C ASP A 106 -13.15 -3.74 1.19
N GLU A 107 -12.60 -3.80 2.41
CA GLU A 107 -12.12 -2.62 3.14
C GLU A 107 -10.85 -2.02 2.55
N ILE A 108 -10.08 -2.80 1.75
CA ILE A 108 -8.86 -2.35 1.10
C ILE A 108 -8.85 -2.71 -0.39
N ILE A 109 -8.27 -1.83 -1.20
CA ILE A 109 -7.98 -2.12 -2.61
C ILE A 109 -6.51 -2.50 -2.77
N ILE A 110 -6.22 -3.43 -3.67
CA ILE A 110 -4.85 -3.78 -4.06
C ILE A 110 -4.65 -3.39 -5.53
N LEU A 111 -3.64 -2.55 -5.78
CA LEU A 111 -3.24 -2.12 -7.12
C LEU A 111 -1.87 -2.69 -7.45
N SER A 112 -1.82 -3.71 -8.30
CA SER A 112 -0.57 -4.29 -8.79
C SER A 112 -0.30 -3.81 -10.20
N HIS A 113 0.74 -2.97 -10.38
CA HIS A 113 1.12 -2.38 -11.65
C HIS A 113 2.11 -3.29 -12.38
N SER A 114 1.75 -3.77 -13.58
CA SER A 114 2.69 -4.55 -14.40
C SER A 114 3.77 -3.64 -14.98
N VAL A 115 5.03 -4.03 -14.82
CA VAL A 115 6.19 -3.34 -15.40
C VAL A 115 6.65 -3.98 -16.71
N ASP A 116 5.90 -4.94 -17.25
CA ASP A 116 6.14 -5.61 -18.53
C ASP A 116 4.85 -5.62 -19.39
N PRO A 117 4.27 -4.45 -19.71
CA PRO A 117 2.96 -4.37 -20.35
C PRO A 117 2.94 -4.95 -21.78
N ASP A 118 4.07 -5.11 -22.43
CA ASP A 118 4.16 -5.74 -23.74
C ASP A 118 3.87 -7.23 -23.66
N ILE A 119 4.29 -7.89 -22.58
CA ILE A 119 4.04 -9.31 -22.31
C ILE A 119 2.75 -9.50 -21.53
N ASP A 120 2.46 -8.64 -20.56
CA ASP A 120 1.33 -8.75 -19.66
C ASP A 120 0.05 -8.16 -20.30
N THR A 121 -0.46 -8.87 -21.32
CA THR A 121 -1.77 -8.55 -21.93
C THR A 121 -2.91 -8.79 -20.95
N VAL A 122 -4.11 -8.27 -21.26
CA VAL A 122 -5.33 -8.52 -20.46
C VAL A 122 -5.57 -10.02 -20.27
N GLU A 123 -5.42 -10.81 -21.33
CA GLU A 123 -5.62 -12.26 -21.28
C GLU A 123 -4.57 -12.95 -20.40
N ARG A 124 -3.35 -12.39 -20.35
CA ARG A 124 -2.29 -12.93 -19.52
C ARG A 124 -2.48 -12.55 -18.05
N LEU A 125 -2.95 -11.34 -17.77
CA LEU A 125 -3.29 -10.89 -16.43
C LEU A 125 -4.46 -11.68 -15.83
N ILE A 126 -5.53 -11.94 -16.62
CA ILE A 126 -6.64 -12.76 -16.13
C ILE A 126 -6.20 -14.20 -15.84
N LYS A 127 -5.32 -14.76 -16.67
CA LYS A 127 -4.74 -16.08 -16.43
C LYS A 127 -3.85 -16.11 -15.18
N TYR A 128 -3.09 -15.03 -14.93
CA TYR A 128 -2.28 -14.89 -13.73
C TYR A 128 -3.17 -14.83 -12.49
N GLN A 129 -4.25 -14.08 -12.53
CA GLN A 129 -5.28 -14.02 -11.49
C GLN A 129 -5.83 -15.42 -11.18
N GLU A 130 -6.24 -16.19 -12.20
CA GLU A 130 -6.80 -17.53 -12.04
C GLU A 130 -5.80 -18.50 -11.41
N ILE A 131 -4.54 -18.54 -11.92
CA ILE A 131 -3.49 -19.43 -11.42
C ILE A 131 -3.13 -19.13 -9.96
N ASN A 132 -3.13 -17.86 -9.57
CA ASN A 132 -2.77 -17.45 -8.22
C ASN A 132 -3.98 -17.35 -7.29
N GLU A 133 -5.20 -17.68 -7.78
CA GLU A 133 -6.45 -17.62 -7.01
C GLU A 133 -6.67 -16.24 -6.37
N ILE A 134 -6.43 -15.17 -7.14
CA ILE A 134 -6.64 -13.79 -6.71
C ILE A 134 -8.12 -13.45 -6.85
N ASP A 135 -8.73 -12.85 -5.84
CA ASP A 135 -10.08 -12.29 -5.96
C ASP A 135 -10.01 -10.93 -6.67
N GLY A 136 -10.59 -10.87 -7.87
CA GLY A 136 -10.60 -9.66 -8.70
C GLY A 136 -11.60 -8.59 -8.26
N SER A 137 -12.35 -8.79 -7.18
CA SER A 137 -13.33 -7.81 -6.69
C SER A 137 -12.67 -6.55 -6.10
N ASN A 138 -11.52 -6.70 -5.45
CA ASN A 138 -10.77 -5.62 -4.80
C ASN A 138 -9.27 -5.63 -5.15
N TRP A 139 -8.81 -6.53 -6.00
CA TRP A 139 -7.42 -6.59 -6.46
C TRP A 139 -7.34 -6.41 -7.98
N PHE A 140 -6.79 -5.28 -8.40
CA PHE A 140 -6.63 -4.93 -9.80
C PHE A 140 -5.18 -5.14 -10.26
N LEU A 141 -5.01 -6.02 -11.26
CA LEU A 141 -3.75 -6.20 -11.97
C LEU A 141 -3.73 -5.21 -13.14
N LEU A 142 -2.93 -4.18 -13.02
CA LEU A 142 -2.97 -3.02 -13.89
C LEU A 142 -1.89 -3.07 -14.96
N ARG A 143 -2.24 -2.71 -16.19
CA ARG A 143 -1.32 -2.51 -17.30
C ARG A 143 -1.59 -1.18 -17.99
N GLY A 144 -0.61 -0.66 -18.67
CA GLY A 144 -0.72 0.61 -19.39
C GLY A 144 0.53 0.92 -20.22
N ASP A 145 0.68 2.16 -20.59
CA ASP A 145 1.93 2.64 -21.19
C ASP A 145 3.08 2.52 -20.19
N ILE A 146 4.23 1.98 -20.63
CA ILE A 146 5.34 1.72 -19.71
C ILE A 146 5.92 3.00 -19.12
N ASP A 147 5.98 4.09 -19.87
CA ASP A 147 6.50 5.37 -19.39
C ASP A 147 5.58 5.95 -18.31
N GLU A 148 4.26 5.79 -18.44
CA GLU A 148 3.30 6.23 -17.42
C GLU A 148 3.37 5.34 -16.16
N ILE A 149 3.61 4.04 -16.29
CA ILE A 149 3.83 3.12 -15.16
C ILE A 149 5.13 3.49 -14.42
N ILE A 150 6.23 3.72 -15.14
CA ILE A 150 7.52 4.17 -14.58
C ILE A 150 7.34 5.51 -13.86
N LYS A 151 6.64 6.44 -14.49
CA LYS A 151 6.35 7.74 -13.91
C LYS A 151 5.53 7.62 -12.63
N MET A 152 4.53 6.73 -12.60
CA MET A 152 3.77 6.44 -11.39
C MET A 152 4.66 5.85 -10.29
N ALA A 153 5.55 4.91 -10.63
CA ALA A 153 6.48 4.33 -9.68
C ALA A 153 7.45 5.37 -9.08
N GLN A 154 7.95 6.29 -9.90
CA GLN A 154 8.92 7.31 -9.48
C GLN A 154 8.28 8.51 -8.77
N LEU A 155 7.22 9.04 -9.35
CA LEU A 155 6.60 10.28 -8.91
C LEU A 155 5.44 10.04 -7.96
N GLY A 156 4.75 8.91 -8.08
CA GLY A 156 3.60 8.55 -7.25
C GLY A 156 4.01 7.84 -5.97
N TYR A 157 4.68 6.72 -6.10
CA TYR A 157 4.91 5.80 -4.98
C TYR A 157 6.32 5.80 -4.41
N PHE A 158 7.23 6.59 -4.96
CA PHE A 158 8.68 6.60 -4.59
C PHE A 158 9.32 5.20 -4.66
N ALA A 159 8.72 4.32 -5.45
CA ALA A 159 9.15 2.93 -5.53
C ALA A 159 10.47 2.75 -6.27
N ILE A 160 10.87 3.76 -7.07
CA ILE A 160 12.07 3.73 -7.92
C ILE A 160 12.73 5.10 -7.88
N ALA A 161 13.99 5.13 -7.47
CA ALA A 161 14.77 6.37 -7.42
C ALA A 161 15.23 6.84 -8.79
N SER A 162 15.66 5.91 -9.65
CA SER A 162 16.12 6.21 -11.01
C SER A 162 15.99 4.97 -11.88
N VAL A 163 15.58 5.16 -13.12
CA VAL A 163 15.80 4.16 -14.18
C VAL A 163 17.22 4.37 -14.67
N ASP A 164 18.08 3.37 -14.49
CA ASP A 164 19.40 3.39 -15.10
C ASP A 164 19.21 3.16 -16.61
N ASN A 165 19.23 4.25 -17.37
CA ASN A 165 19.08 4.25 -18.84
C ASN A 165 20.19 3.45 -19.57
N HIS A 166 21.14 2.87 -18.82
CA HIS A 166 22.24 2.09 -19.38
C HIS A 166 22.01 0.56 -19.34
N VAL A 167 20.92 0.11 -18.73
CA VAL A 167 20.55 -1.31 -18.73
C VAL A 167 19.28 -1.48 -19.58
N GLU A 168 19.46 -1.70 -20.87
CA GLU A 168 18.40 -2.20 -21.75
C GLU A 168 17.80 -3.46 -21.12
N ASN A 169 16.48 -3.48 -20.83
CA ASN A 169 15.72 -4.55 -20.17
C ASN A 169 15.92 -4.77 -18.67
N SER A 170 16.36 -3.78 -17.91
CA SER A 170 16.21 -3.82 -16.45
C SER A 170 14.75 -3.62 -16.08
N LEU A 171 13.99 -4.72 -16.05
CA LEU A 171 12.66 -4.73 -15.46
C LEU A 171 12.76 -4.18 -14.04
N ILE A 172 11.92 -3.21 -13.75
CA ILE A 172 11.92 -2.54 -12.46
C ILE A 172 11.39 -3.51 -11.43
N HIS A 173 12.31 -4.08 -10.66
CA HIS A 173 11.97 -4.95 -9.55
C HIS A 173 11.93 -4.13 -8.27
N THR A 174 10.78 -4.04 -7.67
CA THR A 174 10.66 -3.57 -6.30
C THR A 174 9.82 -4.56 -5.51
N GLU A 175 10.35 -4.99 -4.38
CA GLU A 175 9.66 -5.82 -3.41
C GLU A 175 8.77 -5.01 -2.48
N ASN A 176 8.68 -3.68 -2.73
CA ASN A 176 7.95 -2.78 -1.87
C ASN A 176 6.44 -2.83 -2.12
N ILE A 177 5.70 -2.80 -1.03
CA ILE A 177 4.26 -2.51 -0.98
C ILE A 177 4.10 -1.14 -0.35
N VAL A 178 3.37 -0.25 -1.00
CA VAL A 178 3.11 1.12 -0.54
C VAL A 178 1.69 1.21 -0.02
N LEU A 179 1.51 1.63 1.23
CA LEU A 179 0.22 1.89 1.84
C LEU A 179 -0.20 3.32 1.59
N VAL A 180 -1.37 3.52 1.02
CA VAL A 180 -1.94 4.84 0.69
C VAL A 180 -3.29 5.01 1.37
N ASP A 181 -3.50 6.18 2.00
CA ASP A 181 -4.73 6.47 2.70
C ASP A 181 -5.82 7.04 1.77
N ASN A 182 -7.01 7.23 2.33
CA ASN A 182 -8.18 7.77 1.66
C ASN A 182 -8.03 9.23 1.19
N GLN A 183 -6.93 9.90 1.54
CA GLN A 183 -6.56 11.23 1.07
C GLN A 183 -5.41 11.18 0.06
N GLN A 184 -5.12 10.01 -0.51
CA GLN A 184 -4.07 9.77 -1.51
C GLN A 184 -2.66 10.10 -0.98
N ARG A 185 -2.40 9.90 0.32
CA ARG A 185 -1.11 10.14 0.96
C ARG A 185 -0.44 8.82 1.32
N ILE A 186 0.87 8.74 1.12
CA ILE A 186 1.65 7.57 1.50
C ILE A 186 1.78 7.52 3.03
N ARG A 187 1.41 6.38 3.62
CA ARG A 187 1.41 6.15 5.07
C ARG A 187 2.46 5.10 5.50
N GLY A 188 2.98 4.34 4.56
CA GLY A 188 4.01 3.34 4.80
C GLY A 188 4.56 2.74 3.52
N VAL A 189 5.78 2.21 3.62
CA VAL A 189 6.45 1.42 2.57
C VAL A 189 7.03 0.19 3.25
N TYR A 190 6.67 -1.00 2.77
CA TYR A 190 6.97 -2.28 3.42
C TYR A 190 7.64 -3.21 2.42
N ASN A 191 8.60 -4.01 2.88
CA ASN A 191 9.12 -5.11 2.08
C ASN A 191 8.08 -6.23 2.02
N GLY A 192 7.43 -6.39 0.87
CA GLY A 192 6.35 -7.36 0.66
C GLY A 192 6.79 -8.83 0.68
N THR A 193 8.10 -9.12 0.76
CA THR A 193 8.64 -10.49 0.92
C THR A 193 9.02 -10.79 2.38
N SER A 194 8.92 -9.81 3.28
CA SER A 194 9.22 -9.95 4.71
C SER A 194 7.95 -10.21 5.51
N GLU A 195 7.81 -11.39 6.12
CA GLU A 195 6.68 -11.71 6.99
C GLU A 195 6.52 -10.70 8.14
N LEU A 196 7.63 -10.21 8.69
CA LEU A 196 7.63 -9.21 9.75
C LEU A 196 7.04 -7.87 9.26
N GLU A 197 7.48 -7.38 8.10
CA GLU A 197 6.96 -6.12 7.55
C GLU A 197 5.52 -6.25 7.07
N MET A 198 5.11 -7.43 6.62
CA MET A 198 3.71 -7.72 6.33
C MET A 198 2.84 -7.65 7.59
N SER A 199 3.35 -8.10 8.76
CA SER A 199 2.63 -7.92 10.02
C SER A 199 2.49 -6.45 10.40
N TYR A 200 3.50 -5.63 10.17
CA TYR A 200 3.42 -4.17 10.38
C TYR A 200 2.41 -3.51 9.43
N LEU A 201 2.39 -3.93 8.15
CA LEU A 201 1.40 -3.44 7.19
C LEU A 201 -0.03 -3.75 7.65
N ILE A 202 -0.30 -4.97 8.15
CA ILE A 202 -1.60 -5.36 8.68
C ILE A 202 -2.00 -4.48 9.89
N ASP A 203 -1.07 -4.27 10.83
CA ASP A 203 -1.31 -3.42 11.98
C ASP A 203 -1.61 -1.98 11.59
N ASP A 204 -0.89 -1.45 10.60
CA ASP A 204 -1.04 -0.08 10.14
C ASP A 204 -2.31 0.13 9.31
N ILE A 205 -2.74 -0.86 8.52
CA ILE A 205 -4.06 -0.87 7.87
C ILE A 205 -5.17 -0.81 8.93
N ASN A 206 -5.10 -1.67 9.97
CA ASN A 206 -6.07 -1.67 11.07
C ASN A 206 -6.17 -0.32 11.78
N ARG A 207 -5.05 0.40 11.94
CA ARG A 207 -5.03 1.74 12.53
C ARG A 207 -5.67 2.80 11.65
N LEU A 208 -5.60 2.66 10.34
CA LEU A 208 -6.19 3.61 9.39
C LEU A 208 -7.70 3.36 9.18
N LEU A 209 -8.17 2.14 9.43
CA LEU A 209 -9.58 1.78 9.36
C LEU A 209 -10.37 2.14 10.64
N ASN A 210 -9.71 2.30 11.80
CA ASN A 210 -10.31 2.65 13.10
C ASN A 210 -10.12 4.12 13.46
#